data_e8337623e2dc7e6c3943a47e8613d508
#
_entry.id   e8337623e2dc7e6c3943a47e8613d508
#
_cell.length_a   1.000
_cell.length_b   1.000
_cell.length_c   1.000
_cell.angle_alpha   90.00
_cell.angle_beta   90.00
_cell.angle_gamma   90.00
#
_symmetry.space_group_name_H-M   'P 1'
#
loop_
_entity.id
_entity.type
_entity.pdbx_description
1 polymer ?
#
loop_
_entity_poly.entity_id
_entity_poly.type
_entity_poly.pdbx_seq_one_letter_code
_entity_poly.pdbx_strand_id
1 'polypeptide(L)'
;AHLFLKLSDNKNTAYFYDLNTKINYKVNENNNLYLSGYFGRDIFSLSESLTNTYGNSTLNLRWNHLFSDKLFSNVSLIYSDYYYGLDLNFIGFNWESGIKNYNIKYDFKYYLSDKMKLNFGTNLTYFDLNPGTINPLDENSSINFKQLDKKYALETGWFAEMEQTLSEKLNFSYGFRLSTFNRLGNSTVNYYANDQAVVYNEDLKIYEKGTPISTKYFGKNKSIADYVNFEPRATLAYEIDENTSVKASYNRMTQYMQLVSNTASPTPLDVWTPSDNYIKPQLADQIAIGYFKNFSKGDYSLEVESYYKKIKNRI
;
A
#
# COMPACT_ATOMS: atom_id res chain seq x y z
N ALA A 1 27.18 4.35 -10.19
CA ALA A 1 26.86 5.75 -10.57
C ALA A 1 27.73 6.75 -9.79
N HIS A 2 27.74 6.71 -8.46
CA HIS A 2 28.44 7.67 -7.60
C HIS A 2 29.96 7.83 -7.92
N LEU A 3 30.68 6.71 -8.16
CA LEU A 3 32.08 6.72 -8.54
C LEU A 3 32.33 7.43 -9.90
N PHE A 4 31.45 7.22 -10.88
CA PHE A 4 31.55 7.89 -12.17
C PHE A 4 31.26 9.39 -12.10
N LEU A 5 30.32 9.80 -11.25
CA LEU A 5 29.99 11.20 -11.01
C LEU A 5 31.16 11.95 -10.33
N LYS A 6 31.88 11.28 -9.44
CA LYS A 6 33.11 11.84 -8.80
C LYS A 6 34.31 11.98 -9.74
N LEU A 7 34.36 11.21 -10.84
CA LEU A 7 35.42 11.28 -11.84
C LEU A 7 35.17 12.35 -12.91
N SER A 8 33.99 12.93 -12.95
CA SER A 8 33.65 14.07 -13.79
C SER A 8 33.55 15.33 -12.93
N ASP A 9 33.80 16.53 -13.50
CA ASP A 9 33.57 17.82 -12.81
C ASP A 9 32.08 18.10 -12.53
N ASN A 10 31.25 17.05 -12.49
CA ASN A 10 29.83 17.12 -12.29
C ASN A 10 29.53 17.13 -10.78
N LYS A 11 28.89 18.20 -10.31
CA LYS A 11 28.49 18.37 -8.92
C LYS A 11 27.26 17.54 -8.51
N ASN A 12 26.70 16.73 -9.43
CA ASN A 12 25.58 15.86 -9.12
C ASN A 12 26.03 14.66 -8.27
N THR A 13 25.19 14.24 -7.34
CA THR A 13 25.45 13.08 -6.48
C THR A 13 24.29 12.11 -6.56
N ALA A 14 24.58 10.82 -6.72
CA ALA A 14 23.59 9.76 -6.66
C ALA A 14 24.18 8.54 -5.95
N TYR A 15 23.65 8.18 -4.81
CA TYR A 15 24.05 6.98 -4.09
C TYR A 15 22.89 6.41 -3.29
N PHE A 16 22.99 5.13 -3.00
CA PHE A 16 22.06 4.43 -2.12
C PHE A 16 22.85 3.53 -1.16
N TYR A 17 22.22 3.20 -0.07
CA TYR A 17 22.66 2.17 0.85
C TYR A 17 21.47 1.48 1.48
N ASP A 18 21.62 0.19 1.69
CA ASP A 18 20.63 -0.62 2.38
C ASP A 18 21.26 -1.65 3.30
N LEU A 19 20.48 -2.05 4.30
CA LEU A 19 20.82 -3.11 5.24
C LEU A 19 19.62 -4.03 5.37
N ASN A 20 19.83 -5.30 5.07
CA ASN A 20 18.86 -6.38 5.28
C ASN A 20 19.37 -7.32 6.36
N THR A 21 18.52 -7.59 7.35
CA THR A 21 18.85 -8.52 8.44
C THR A 21 17.71 -9.51 8.62
N LYS A 22 18.03 -10.78 8.78
CA LYS A 22 17.08 -11.82 9.08
C LYS A 22 17.66 -12.80 10.08
N ILE A 23 16.95 -12.98 11.19
CA ILE A 23 17.26 -13.94 12.24
C ILE A 23 16.10 -14.93 12.30
N ASN A 24 16.44 -16.21 12.36
CA ASN A 24 15.47 -17.30 12.57
C ASN A 24 15.86 -18.04 13.84
N TYR A 25 14.90 -18.25 14.72
CA TYR A 25 15.09 -18.98 15.95
C TYR A 25 14.01 -20.08 16.10
N LYS A 26 14.44 -21.32 16.04
CA LYS A 26 13.57 -22.48 16.31
C LYS A 26 13.44 -22.67 17.82
N VAL A 27 12.28 -22.27 18.39
CA VAL A 27 12.00 -22.44 19.81
C VAL A 27 11.82 -23.91 20.16
N ASN A 28 11.03 -24.62 19.33
CA ASN A 28 10.82 -26.07 19.38
C ASN A 28 10.24 -26.52 18.01
N GLU A 29 9.81 -27.79 17.89
CA GLU A 29 9.30 -28.32 16.62
C GLU A 29 8.04 -27.62 16.11
N ASN A 30 7.22 -27.07 17.01
CA ASN A 30 5.97 -26.42 16.67
C ASN A 30 6.06 -24.88 16.63
N ASN A 31 7.20 -24.31 17.02
CA ASN A 31 7.34 -22.86 17.19
C ASN A 31 8.63 -22.33 16.56
N ASN A 32 8.49 -21.45 15.58
CA ASN A 32 9.59 -20.73 14.96
C ASN A 32 9.36 -19.22 15.03
N LEU A 33 10.37 -18.50 15.45
CA LEU A 33 10.39 -17.04 15.47
C LEU A 33 11.30 -16.51 14.37
N TYR A 34 10.86 -15.48 13.67
CA TYR A 34 11.63 -14.79 12.65
C TYR A 34 11.63 -13.30 12.97
N LEU A 35 12.81 -12.75 13.08
CA LEU A 35 13.01 -11.30 13.13
C LEU A 35 13.66 -10.88 11.82
N SER A 36 13.03 -9.96 11.09
CA SER A 36 13.61 -9.38 9.88
C SER A 36 13.53 -7.86 9.95
N GLY A 37 14.62 -7.23 9.54
CA GLY A 37 14.75 -5.78 9.47
C GLY A 37 15.27 -5.37 8.10
N TYR A 38 14.76 -4.26 7.60
CA TYR A 38 15.24 -3.55 6.43
C TYR A 38 15.43 -2.08 6.79
N PHE A 39 16.54 -1.52 6.34
CA PHE A 39 16.79 -0.10 6.35
C PHE A 39 17.44 0.27 5.03
N GLY A 40 16.87 1.24 4.31
CA GLY A 40 17.42 1.71 3.05
C GLY A 40 17.22 3.20 2.86
N ARG A 41 18.15 3.83 2.15
CA ARG A 41 18.08 5.24 1.79
C ARG A 41 18.71 5.49 0.43
N ASP A 42 17.99 6.20 -0.43
CA ASP A 42 18.43 6.68 -1.73
C ASP A 42 18.57 8.20 -1.68
N ILE A 43 19.67 8.72 -2.19
CA ILE A 43 19.96 10.15 -2.22
C ILE A 43 20.37 10.52 -3.62
N PHE A 44 19.71 11.54 -4.16
CA PHE A 44 20.01 12.12 -5.46
C PHE A 44 20.08 13.64 -5.32
N SER A 45 21.21 14.25 -5.68
CA SER A 45 21.42 15.69 -5.63
C SER A 45 21.83 16.23 -6.98
N LEU A 46 21.19 17.32 -7.39
CA LEU A 46 21.51 18.09 -8.59
C LEU A 46 22.25 19.36 -8.21
N SER A 47 23.56 19.38 -8.48
CA SER A 47 24.43 20.56 -8.31
C SER A 47 24.29 21.24 -6.95
N GLU A 48 24.03 20.48 -5.88
CA GLU A 48 23.78 20.98 -4.53
C GLU A 48 22.54 21.90 -4.40
N SER A 49 21.86 22.20 -5.50
CA SER A 49 20.69 23.10 -5.51
C SER A 49 19.40 22.37 -5.08
N LEU A 50 19.30 21.09 -5.43
CA LEU A 50 18.18 20.24 -5.13
C LEU A 50 18.68 18.89 -4.67
N THR A 51 18.26 18.45 -3.48
CA THR A 51 18.54 17.09 -2.99
C THR A 51 17.23 16.37 -2.71
N ASN A 52 17.10 15.20 -3.30
CA ASN A 52 15.98 14.30 -3.12
C ASN A 52 16.42 13.08 -2.33
N THR A 53 15.69 12.75 -1.27
CA THR A 53 16.00 11.63 -0.37
C THR A 53 14.78 10.75 -0.19
N TYR A 54 14.92 9.45 -0.46
CA TYR A 54 13.94 8.43 -0.11
C TYR A 54 14.51 7.53 0.97
N GLY A 55 13.67 7.10 1.87
CA GLY A 55 14.06 6.13 2.89
C GLY A 55 12.94 5.22 3.29
N ASN A 56 13.29 4.02 3.68
CA ASN A 56 12.35 3.07 4.26
C ASN A 56 13.04 2.27 5.37
N SER A 57 12.36 2.15 6.51
CA SER A 57 12.77 1.31 7.62
C SER A 57 11.63 0.36 7.96
N THR A 58 11.90 -0.93 8.01
CA THR A 58 10.90 -1.93 8.34
C THR A 58 11.43 -2.93 9.36
N LEU A 59 10.64 -3.22 10.36
CA LEU A 59 10.89 -4.29 11.33
C LEU A 59 9.71 -5.23 11.32
N ASN A 60 9.97 -6.54 11.21
CA ASN A 60 8.93 -7.58 11.23
C ASN A 60 9.34 -8.69 12.18
N LEU A 61 8.53 -8.89 13.22
CA LEU A 61 8.58 -10.05 14.10
C LEU A 61 7.46 -11.01 13.70
N ARG A 62 7.82 -12.20 13.26
CA ARG A 62 6.86 -13.24 12.88
C ARG A 62 7.03 -14.48 13.74
N TRP A 63 5.93 -14.97 14.27
CA TRP A 63 5.83 -16.23 14.96
C TRP A 63 5.00 -17.22 14.14
N ASN A 64 5.63 -18.32 13.74
CA ASN A 64 4.95 -19.45 13.12
C ASN A 64 4.66 -20.48 14.18
N HIS A 65 3.41 -20.90 14.27
CA HIS A 65 2.96 -21.91 15.23
C HIS A 65 2.21 -23.05 14.54
N LEU A 66 2.58 -24.25 14.86
CA LEU A 66 1.95 -25.49 14.41
C LEU A 66 1.06 -26.02 15.52
N PHE A 67 -0.26 -25.83 15.40
CA PHE A 67 -1.24 -26.36 16.36
C PHE A 67 -1.40 -27.89 16.23
N SER A 68 -1.36 -28.37 15.00
CA SER A 68 -1.44 -29.78 14.65
C SER A 68 -0.88 -29.98 13.24
N ASP A 69 -0.77 -31.24 12.76
CA ASP A 69 -0.36 -31.57 11.39
C ASP A 69 -1.24 -30.92 10.31
N LYS A 70 -2.44 -30.45 10.70
CA LYS A 70 -3.42 -29.85 9.80
C LYS A 70 -3.61 -28.34 9.98
N LEU A 71 -3.24 -27.77 11.13
CA LEU A 71 -3.51 -26.37 11.43
C LEU A 71 -2.23 -25.61 11.74
N PHE A 72 -1.93 -24.64 10.88
CA PHE A 72 -0.77 -23.75 10.94
C PHE A 72 -1.23 -22.31 11.19
N SER A 73 -0.44 -21.53 11.89
CA SER A 73 -0.66 -20.09 12.00
C SER A 73 0.62 -19.28 11.87
N ASN A 74 0.46 -18.04 11.43
CA ASN A 74 1.51 -17.03 11.36
C ASN A 74 0.99 -15.73 11.98
N VAL A 75 1.57 -15.31 13.08
CA VAL A 75 1.39 -13.95 13.62
C VAL A 75 2.56 -13.10 13.16
N SER A 76 2.28 -11.92 12.60
CA SER A 76 3.31 -10.94 12.24
C SER A 76 3.00 -9.61 12.89
N LEU A 77 3.99 -9.02 13.54
CA LEU A 77 3.99 -7.65 14.04
C LEU A 77 4.96 -6.86 13.18
N ILE A 78 4.44 -5.88 12.45
CA ILE A 78 5.21 -5.13 11.46
C ILE A 78 5.16 -3.66 11.80
N TYR A 79 6.35 -3.04 11.85
CA TYR A 79 6.52 -1.60 11.84
C TYR A 79 7.19 -1.20 10.54
N SER A 80 6.70 -0.13 9.90
CA SER A 80 7.32 0.45 8.71
C SER A 80 7.29 1.98 8.82
N ASP A 81 8.38 2.62 8.42
CA ASP A 81 8.55 4.07 8.36
C ASP A 81 9.10 4.44 6.99
N TYR A 82 8.24 4.96 6.13
CA TYR A 82 8.61 5.52 4.83
C TYR A 82 8.84 7.01 4.99
N TYR A 83 10.01 7.47 4.56
CA TYR A 83 10.44 8.86 4.58
C TYR A 83 10.71 9.35 3.16
N TYR A 84 10.29 10.56 2.90
CA TYR A 84 10.61 11.32 1.71
C TYR A 84 11.05 12.73 2.11
N GLY A 85 12.19 13.19 1.57
CA GLY A 85 12.74 14.52 1.77
C GLY A 85 13.15 15.18 0.46
N LEU A 86 12.89 16.48 0.35
CA LEU A 86 13.31 17.32 -0.77
C LEU A 86 13.91 18.62 -0.22
N ASP A 87 15.23 18.79 -0.38
CA ASP A 87 15.91 20.03 -0.06
C ASP A 87 15.97 20.93 -1.31
N LEU A 88 15.48 22.14 -1.19
CA LEU A 88 15.53 23.18 -2.21
C LEU A 88 16.43 24.32 -1.73
N ASN A 89 17.74 24.12 -1.86
CA ASN A 89 18.76 25.03 -1.32
C ASN A 89 18.68 26.43 -1.94
N PHE A 90 18.29 26.52 -3.23
CA PHE A 90 18.12 27.78 -3.93
C PHE A 90 16.94 28.64 -3.45
N ILE A 91 15.96 28.03 -2.74
CA ILE A 91 14.83 28.71 -2.10
C ILE A 91 15.00 28.77 -0.58
N GLY A 92 15.88 27.92 -0.02
CA GLY A 92 16.21 27.90 1.40
C GLY A 92 15.24 27.09 2.26
N PHE A 93 14.60 26.04 1.76
CA PHE A 93 13.75 25.17 2.56
C PHE A 93 13.90 23.69 2.26
N ASN A 94 13.53 22.89 3.23
CA ASN A 94 13.36 21.45 3.16
C ASN A 94 11.89 21.09 3.23
N TRP A 95 11.46 20.15 2.39
CA TRP A 95 10.15 19.49 2.47
C TRP A 95 10.34 18.06 2.94
N GLU A 96 9.58 17.65 3.96
CA GLU A 96 9.56 16.29 4.47
C GLU A 96 8.14 15.73 4.47
N SER A 97 7.98 14.50 4.01
CA SER A 97 6.73 13.75 4.12
C SER A 97 7.02 12.29 4.47
N GLY A 98 5.99 11.56 4.93
CA GLY A 98 6.21 10.16 5.29
C GLY A 98 4.97 9.45 5.80
N ILE A 99 5.10 8.13 5.92
CA ILE A 99 4.04 7.25 6.39
C ILE A 99 4.64 6.26 7.39
N LYS A 100 4.11 6.26 8.60
CA LYS A 100 4.39 5.21 9.59
C LYS A 100 3.23 4.24 9.66
N ASN A 101 3.55 2.96 9.61
CA ASN A 101 2.59 1.88 9.68
C ASN A 101 2.89 0.97 10.88
N TYR A 102 1.85 0.65 11.63
CA TYR A 102 1.86 -0.38 12.66
C TYR A 102 0.86 -1.45 12.25
N ASN A 103 1.35 -2.64 11.94
CA ASN A 103 0.51 -3.69 11.39
C ASN A 103 0.59 -4.96 12.23
N ILE A 104 -0.57 -5.56 12.48
CA ILE A 104 -0.72 -6.88 13.08
C ILE A 104 -1.44 -7.75 12.07
N LYS A 105 -0.82 -8.86 11.69
CA LYS A 105 -1.39 -9.83 10.76
C LYS A 105 -1.42 -11.20 11.41
N TYR A 106 -2.57 -11.88 11.33
CA TYR A 106 -2.73 -13.22 11.86
C TYR A 106 -3.40 -14.11 10.82
N ASP A 107 -2.63 -15.01 10.24
CA ASP A 107 -3.04 -15.91 9.17
C ASP A 107 -3.07 -17.35 9.67
N PHE A 108 -4.06 -18.09 9.22
CA PHE A 108 -4.22 -19.53 9.47
C PHE A 108 -4.30 -20.27 8.15
N LYS A 109 -3.73 -21.47 8.12
CA LYS A 109 -3.93 -22.48 7.09
C LYS A 109 -4.44 -23.75 7.75
N TYR A 110 -5.59 -24.22 7.29
CA TYR A 110 -6.22 -25.44 7.79
C TYR A 110 -6.43 -26.43 6.65
N TYR A 111 -5.73 -27.54 6.70
CA TYR A 111 -5.86 -28.67 5.79
C TYR A 111 -7.00 -29.56 6.26
N LEU A 112 -8.20 -29.34 5.72
CA LEU A 112 -9.40 -30.13 6.03
C LEU A 112 -9.25 -31.57 5.50
N SER A 113 -8.66 -31.70 4.29
CA SER A 113 -8.30 -32.97 3.65
C SER A 113 -7.17 -32.72 2.64
N ASP A 114 -6.70 -33.77 1.95
CA ASP A 114 -5.71 -33.64 0.87
C ASP A 114 -6.21 -32.81 -0.32
N LYS A 115 -7.54 -32.65 -0.44
CA LYS A 115 -8.21 -31.92 -1.53
C LYS A 115 -8.80 -30.59 -1.10
N MET A 116 -8.76 -30.25 0.18
CA MET A 116 -9.43 -29.04 0.72
C MET A 116 -8.54 -28.34 1.74
N LYS A 117 -8.26 -27.07 1.46
CA LYS A 117 -7.49 -26.18 2.34
C LYS A 117 -8.23 -24.87 2.56
N LEU A 118 -8.42 -24.51 3.82
CA LEU A 118 -9.00 -23.22 4.24
C LEU A 118 -7.89 -22.28 4.71
N ASN A 119 -7.76 -21.13 4.05
CA ASN A 119 -6.93 -20.02 4.49
C ASN A 119 -7.85 -18.96 5.09
N PHE A 120 -7.57 -18.50 6.31
CA PHE A 120 -8.35 -17.44 6.93
C PHE A 120 -7.48 -16.61 7.86
N GLY A 121 -7.94 -15.41 8.17
CA GLY A 121 -7.17 -14.56 9.04
C GLY A 121 -7.69 -13.15 9.15
N THR A 122 -6.88 -12.33 9.81
CA THR A 122 -7.16 -10.91 10.01
C THR A 122 -5.89 -10.08 9.84
N ASN A 123 -6.09 -8.84 9.41
CA ASN A 123 -5.05 -7.83 9.29
C ASN A 123 -5.57 -6.51 9.87
N LEU A 124 -4.78 -5.88 10.72
CA LEU A 124 -5.07 -4.57 11.30
C LEU A 124 -3.86 -3.66 11.05
N THR A 125 -4.09 -2.51 10.42
CA THR A 125 -3.05 -1.53 10.12
C THR A 125 -3.46 -0.16 10.63
N TYR A 126 -2.65 0.41 11.52
CA TYR A 126 -2.76 1.79 11.92
C TYR A 126 -1.74 2.63 11.13
N PHE A 127 -2.23 3.74 10.54
CA PHE A 127 -1.43 4.66 9.74
C PHE A 127 -1.27 6.00 10.46
N ASP A 128 -0.03 6.50 10.53
CA ASP A 128 0.33 7.89 10.89
C ASP A 128 0.99 8.51 9.65
N LEU A 129 0.27 9.40 8.98
CA LEU A 129 0.74 10.06 7.76
C LEU A 129 1.14 11.50 8.09
N ASN A 130 2.37 11.84 7.73
CA ASN A 130 2.82 13.22 7.61
C ASN A 130 2.69 13.64 6.14
N PRO A 131 1.65 14.41 5.76
CA PRO A 131 1.47 14.81 4.36
C PRO A 131 2.50 15.83 3.90
N GLY A 132 3.14 16.56 4.83
CA GLY A 132 4.23 17.47 4.52
C GLY A 132 4.57 18.42 5.66
N THR A 133 5.87 18.64 5.80
CA THR A 133 6.46 19.62 6.70
C THR A 133 7.45 20.46 5.91
N ILE A 134 7.35 21.77 6.00
CA ILE A 134 8.31 22.74 5.44
C ILE A 134 9.16 23.23 6.59
N ASN A 135 10.47 23.03 6.49
CA ASN A 135 11.46 23.56 7.43
C ASN A 135 12.35 24.58 6.70
N PRO A 136 12.56 25.79 7.22
CA PRO A 136 13.60 26.69 6.72
C PRO A 136 14.97 26.02 6.89
N LEU A 137 15.87 26.16 5.91
CA LEU A 137 17.22 25.56 5.98
C LEU A 137 18.16 26.35 6.90
N ASP A 138 17.93 27.65 7.00
CA ASP A 138 18.69 28.54 7.88
C ASP A 138 17.83 29.74 8.36
N GLU A 139 18.41 30.56 9.24
CA GLU A 139 17.75 31.74 9.81
C GLU A 139 17.48 32.86 8.79
N ASN A 140 18.16 32.83 7.63
CA ASN A 140 18.01 33.82 6.56
C ASN A 140 16.98 33.40 5.51
N SER A 141 16.39 32.20 5.65
CA SER A 141 15.36 31.72 4.74
C SER A 141 14.14 32.62 4.77
N SER A 142 13.65 33.00 3.58
CA SER A 142 12.38 33.72 3.44
C SER A 142 11.16 32.84 3.70
N ILE A 143 11.35 31.56 3.87
CA ILE A 143 10.28 30.56 4.09
C ILE A 143 10.15 30.27 5.60
N ASN A 144 8.93 30.34 6.10
CA ASN A 144 8.63 30.00 7.48
C ASN A 144 8.30 28.52 7.64
N PHE A 145 8.53 27.98 8.84
CA PHE A 145 8.08 26.65 9.22
C PHE A 145 6.57 26.50 9.00
N LYS A 146 6.20 25.40 8.35
CA LYS A 146 4.79 25.03 8.16
C LYS A 146 4.64 23.51 8.21
N GLN A 147 3.72 23.05 9.05
CA GLN A 147 3.32 21.65 9.15
C GLN A 147 1.91 21.49 8.60
N LEU A 148 1.72 20.60 7.64
CA LEU A 148 0.38 20.15 7.24
C LEU A 148 -0.18 19.20 8.31
N ASP A 149 -1.49 19.25 8.52
CA ASP A 149 -2.13 18.41 9.53
C ASP A 149 -1.88 16.93 9.25
N LYS A 150 -1.31 16.23 10.23
CA LYS A 150 -1.14 14.78 10.17
C LYS A 150 -2.49 14.09 9.99
N LYS A 151 -2.46 12.98 9.26
CA LYS A 151 -3.65 12.16 9.02
C LYS A 151 -3.47 10.77 9.62
N TYR A 152 -4.51 10.31 10.30
CA TYR A 152 -4.50 9.00 10.95
C TYR A 152 -5.61 8.13 10.38
N ALA A 153 -5.34 6.84 10.24
CA ALA A 153 -6.33 5.88 9.79
C ALA A 153 -6.13 4.51 10.43
N LEU A 154 -7.20 3.76 10.53
CA LEU A 154 -7.20 2.36 10.93
C LEU A 154 -7.87 1.54 9.83
N GLU A 155 -7.15 0.58 9.28
CA GLU A 155 -7.69 -0.41 8.34
C GLU A 155 -7.71 -1.77 9.02
N THR A 156 -8.85 -2.46 8.95
CA THR A 156 -8.96 -3.84 9.41
C THR A 156 -9.55 -4.70 8.29
N GLY A 157 -9.02 -5.89 8.12
CA GLY A 157 -9.52 -6.85 7.15
C GLY A 157 -9.64 -8.25 7.76
N TRP A 158 -10.74 -8.92 7.46
CA TRP A 158 -10.92 -10.34 7.74
C TRP A 158 -11.11 -11.06 6.43
N PHE A 159 -10.49 -12.21 6.27
CA PHE A 159 -10.62 -13.00 5.06
C PHE A 159 -10.80 -14.48 5.36
N ALA A 160 -11.48 -15.14 4.46
CA ALA A 160 -11.56 -16.59 4.37
C ALA A 160 -11.56 -17.02 2.91
N GLU A 161 -10.72 -18.01 2.58
CA GLU A 161 -10.56 -18.54 1.24
C GLU A 161 -10.44 -20.06 1.30
N MET A 162 -11.26 -20.74 0.53
CA MET A 162 -11.24 -22.19 0.35
C MET A 162 -10.53 -22.51 -0.97
N GLU A 163 -9.53 -23.37 -0.90
CA GLU A 163 -8.92 -24.01 -2.07
C GLU A 163 -9.39 -25.46 -2.11
N GLN A 164 -9.94 -25.88 -3.25
CA GLN A 164 -10.57 -27.18 -3.40
C GLN A 164 -10.19 -27.84 -4.74
N THR A 165 -9.67 -29.05 -4.69
CA THR A 165 -9.48 -29.91 -5.85
C THR A 165 -10.76 -30.70 -6.08
N LEU A 166 -11.57 -30.26 -7.06
CA LEU A 166 -12.88 -30.84 -7.37
C LEU A 166 -12.72 -32.15 -8.15
N SER A 167 -11.69 -32.25 -9.01
CA SER A 167 -11.31 -33.46 -9.72
C SER A 167 -9.80 -33.43 -10.03
N GLU A 168 -9.26 -34.49 -10.65
CA GLU A 168 -7.87 -34.52 -11.07
C GLU A 168 -7.46 -33.36 -12.00
N LYS A 169 -8.44 -32.79 -12.71
CA LYS A 169 -8.23 -31.68 -13.67
C LYS A 169 -8.80 -30.36 -13.25
N LEU A 170 -9.56 -30.30 -12.16
CA LEU A 170 -10.32 -29.08 -11.82
C LEU A 170 -10.03 -28.64 -10.40
N ASN A 171 -9.39 -27.45 -10.29
CA ASN A 171 -9.12 -26.78 -9.03
C ASN A 171 -9.97 -25.51 -8.95
N PHE A 172 -10.59 -25.29 -7.79
CA PHE A 172 -11.40 -24.12 -7.50
C PHE A 172 -10.95 -23.46 -6.21
N SER A 173 -10.66 -22.17 -6.29
CA SER A 173 -10.35 -21.34 -5.14
C SER A 173 -11.38 -20.24 -5.05
N TYR A 174 -12.00 -20.04 -3.88
CA TYR A 174 -13.00 -19.01 -3.67
C TYR A 174 -12.98 -18.51 -2.24
N GLY A 175 -13.31 -17.25 -2.10
CA GLY A 175 -13.28 -16.62 -0.79
C GLY A 175 -13.71 -15.18 -0.83
N PHE A 176 -13.52 -14.52 0.30
CA PHE A 176 -13.81 -13.10 0.44
C PHE A 176 -12.85 -12.44 1.45
N ARG A 177 -12.73 -11.14 1.32
CA ARG A 177 -12.22 -10.25 2.34
C ARG A 177 -13.33 -9.26 2.71
N LEU A 178 -13.55 -9.06 4.01
CA LEU A 178 -14.32 -7.95 4.54
C LEU A 178 -13.33 -6.94 5.08
N SER A 179 -13.26 -5.75 4.50
CA SER A 179 -12.38 -4.68 4.98
C SER A 179 -13.18 -3.55 5.58
N THR A 180 -12.68 -3.00 6.68
CA THR A 180 -13.17 -1.75 7.27
C THR A 180 -12.04 -0.73 7.27
N PHE A 181 -12.40 0.52 7.09
CA PHE A 181 -11.46 1.62 7.13
C PHE A 181 -12.08 2.80 7.88
N ASN A 182 -11.35 3.32 8.85
CA ASN A 182 -11.74 4.45 9.67
C ASN A 182 -10.70 5.56 9.49
N ARG A 183 -11.09 6.70 8.91
CA ARG A 183 -10.32 7.92 8.94
C ARG A 183 -10.44 8.52 10.34
N LEU A 184 -9.32 8.67 11.05
CA LEU A 184 -9.32 9.09 12.46
C LEU A 184 -8.92 10.57 12.62
N GLY A 185 -9.47 11.24 13.62
CA GLY A 185 -8.98 12.51 14.17
C GLY A 185 -7.62 12.29 14.85
N ASN A 186 -6.93 13.28 15.06
CA ASN A 186 -6.99 14.65 15.50
C ASN A 186 -7.01 15.64 14.30
N SER A 187 -8.16 16.16 13.91
CA SER A 187 -8.26 17.02 12.72
C SER A 187 -9.56 17.82 12.69
N THR A 188 -9.53 19.00 12.08
CA THR A 188 -10.72 19.79 11.76
C THR A 188 -11.19 19.45 10.35
N VAL A 189 -12.47 19.14 10.19
CA VAL A 189 -13.10 18.82 8.91
C VAL A 189 -14.05 19.97 8.52
N ASN A 190 -13.88 20.45 7.30
CA ASN A 190 -14.77 21.42 6.69
C ASN A 190 -15.91 20.69 5.96
N TYR A 191 -17.11 21.20 6.10
CA TYR A 191 -18.30 20.75 5.38
C TYR A 191 -18.72 21.81 4.37
N TYR A 192 -19.12 21.37 3.18
CA TYR A 192 -19.44 22.24 2.07
C TYR A 192 -20.89 22.03 1.62
N ALA A 193 -21.49 23.05 1.01
CA ALA A 193 -22.80 22.93 0.41
C ALA A 193 -22.80 21.84 -0.68
N ASN A 194 -23.78 20.93 -0.66
CA ASN A 194 -23.89 19.81 -1.59
C ASN A 194 -22.65 18.89 -1.62
N ASP A 195 -21.87 18.83 -0.54
CA ASP A 195 -20.61 18.09 -0.46
C ASP A 195 -19.56 18.50 -1.52
N GLN A 196 -19.68 19.70 -2.05
CA GLN A 196 -18.77 20.24 -3.08
C GLN A 196 -17.61 21.00 -2.46
N ALA A 197 -16.54 20.30 -2.10
CA ALA A 197 -15.30 20.93 -1.61
C ALA A 197 -14.56 21.73 -2.70
N VAL A 198 -14.91 21.49 -3.96
CA VAL A 198 -14.34 22.13 -5.15
C VAL A 198 -15.48 22.54 -6.07
N VAL A 199 -15.43 23.77 -6.60
CA VAL A 199 -16.43 24.34 -7.50
C VAL A 199 -15.73 24.76 -8.79
N TYR A 200 -16.32 24.41 -9.92
CA TYR A 200 -15.81 24.84 -11.21
C TYR A 200 -16.22 26.29 -11.50
N ASN A 201 -15.24 27.14 -11.77
CA ASN A 201 -15.45 28.53 -12.20
C ASN A 201 -15.51 28.58 -13.73
N GLU A 202 -16.69 28.82 -14.29
CA GLU A 202 -16.93 28.84 -15.74
C GLU A 202 -16.18 29.98 -16.45
N ASP A 203 -15.98 31.11 -15.79
CA ASP A 203 -15.34 32.29 -16.38
C ASP A 203 -13.82 32.10 -16.50
N LEU A 204 -13.23 31.55 -15.46
CA LEU A 204 -11.78 31.30 -15.39
C LEU A 204 -11.39 29.92 -15.96
N LYS A 205 -12.35 29.02 -16.17
CA LYS A 205 -12.16 27.61 -16.58
C LYS A 205 -11.22 26.82 -15.66
N ILE A 206 -11.29 27.10 -14.36
CA ILE A 206 -10.50 26.45 -13.33
C ILE A 206 -11.40 25.91 -12.20
N TYR A 207 -10.87 24.97 -11.42
CA TYR A 207 -11.49 24.56 -10.19
C TYR A 207 -11.00 25.40 -9.01
N GLU A 208 -11.93 25.94 -8.25
CA GLU A 208 -11.66 26.75 -7.06
C GLU A 208 -12.09 26.01 -5.81
N LYS A 209 -11.48 26.35 -4.68
CA LYS A 209 -11.86 25.81 -3.37
C LYS A 209 -13.26 26.33 -2.99
N GLY A 210 -14.17 25.41 -2.67
CA GLY A 210 -15.48 25.75 -2.13
C GLY A 210 -15.40 26.49 -0.79
N THR A 211 -16.43 27.28 -0.48
CA THR A 211 -16.55 27.95 0.82
C THR A 211 -17.17 26.99 1.83
N PRO A 212 -16.51 26.72 2.97
CA PRO A 212 -17.09 25.88 4.01
C PRO A 212 -18.35 26.52 4.60
N ILE A 213 -19.42 25.73 4.74
CA ILE A 213 -20.64 26.14 5.45
C ILE A 213 -20.58 25.86 6.95
N SER A 214 -19.78 24.90 7.35
CA SER A 214 -19.50 24.59 8.76
C SER A 214 -18.17 23.87 8.91
N THR A 215 -17.64 23.83 10.13
CA THR A 215 -16.44 23.09 10.50
C THR A 215 -16.70 22.28 11.74
N LYS A 216 -16.06 21.10 11.84
CA LYS A 216 -16.14 20.25 13.03
C LYS A 216 -14.76 19.70 13.39
N TYR A 217 -14.37 19.88 14.63
CA TYR A 217 -13.17 19.28 15.17
C TYR A 217 -13.44 17.86 15.67
N PHE A 218 -12.58 16.94 15.28
CA PHE A 218 -12.58 15.56 15.74
C PHE A 218 -11.33 15.33 16.59
N GLY A 219 -11.52 15.03 17.86
CA GLY A 219 -10.42 14.71 18.78
C GLY A 219 -9.69 13.42 18.40
N LYS A 220 -8.58 13.17 19.08
CA LYS A 220 -7.72 12.00 18.83
C LYS A 220 -8.53 10.69 18.80
N ASN A 221 -8.28 9.85 17.79
CA ASN A 221 -8.92 8.55 17.55
C ASN A 221 -10.46 8.59 17.36
N LYS A 222 -11.08 9.76 17.20
CA LYS A 222 -12.49 9.84 16.81
C LYS A 222 -12.64 9.61 15.32
N SER A 223 -13.62 8.81 14.91
CA SER A 223 -13.87 8.55 13.50
C SER A 223 -14.41 9.79 12.80
N ILE A 224 -13.81 10.11 11.64
CA ILE A 224 -14.19 11.18 10.73
C ILE A 224 -15.03 10.61 9.59
N ALA A 225 -14.57 9.50 9.01
CA ALA A 225 -15.25 8.77 7.94
C ALA A 225 -15.02 7.27 8.12
N ASP A 226 -16.04 6.49 7.86
CA ASP A 226 -16.04 5.05 8.01
C ASP A 226 -16.47 4.38 6.71
N TYR A 227 -15.75 3.32 6.31
CA TYR A 227 -16.04 2.53 5.13
C TYR A 227 -16.01 1.05 5.47
N VAL A 228 -16.92 0.30 4.87
CA VAL A 228 -16.97 -1.17 4.93
C VAL A 228 -17.11 -1.69 3.51
N ASN A 229 -16.22 -2.60 3.10
CA ASN A 229 -16.21 -3.14 1.76
C ASN A 229 -16.11 -4.66 1.79
N PHE A 230 -16.92 -5.30 0.96
CA PHE A 230 -16.90 -6.74 0.73
C PHE A 230 -16.17 -7.03 -0.58
N GLU A 231 -15.11 -7.84 -0.52
CA GLU A 231 -14.17 -8.11 -1.59
C GLU A 231 -14.17 -9.61 -1.92
N PRO A 232 -15.16 -10.10 -2.70
CA PRO A 232 -15.19 -11.49 -3.14
C PRO A 232 -14.10 -11.77 -4.16
N ARG A 233 -13.64 -13.03 -4.17
CA ARG A 233 -12.69 -13.56 -5.14
C ARG A 233 -13.00 -15.01 -5.47
N ALA A 234 -12.75 -15.38 -6.71
CA ALA A 234 -12.86 -16.76 -7.17
C ALA A 234 -11.89 -17.03 -8.32
N THR A 235 -11.29 -18.19 -8.33
CA THR A 235 -10.39 -18.65 -9.40
C THR A 235 -10.72 -20.09 -9.72
N LEU A 236 -10.94 -20.39 -10.99
CA LEU A 236 -11.12 -21.71 -11.53
C LEU A 236 -9.93 -22.04 -12.42
N ALA A 237 -9.28 -23.19 -12.20
CA ALA A 237 -8.20 -23.71 -13.02
C ALA A 237 -8.61 -25.09 -13.54
N TYR A 238 -8.58 -25.26 -14.87
CA TYR A 238 -8.90 -26.49 -15.53
C TYR A 238 -7.73 -26.99 -16.38
N GLU A 239 -7.27 -28.20 -16.11
CA GLU A 239 -6.24 -28.90 -16.86
C GLU A 239 -6.90 -29.66 -18.01
N ILE A 240 -6.70 -29.21 -19.26
CA ILE A 240 -7.23 -29.86 -20.45
C ILE A 240 -6.47 -31.17 -20.67
N ASP A 241 -5.16 -31.09 -20.62
CA ASP A 241 -4.22 -32.21 -20.66
C ASP A 241 -2.97 -31.88 -19.82
N GLU A 242 -1.99 -32.78 -19.75
CA GLU A 242 -0.76 -32.65 -18.97
C GLU A 242 0.07 -31.41 -19.31
N ASN A 243 -0.12 -30.81 -20.46
CA ASN A 243 0.64 -29.66 -20.96
C ASN A 243 -0.18 -28.43 -21.17
N THR A 244 -1.51 -28.49 -20.98
CA THR A 244 -2.43 -27.42 -21.35
C THR A 244 -3.40 -27.13 -20.21
N SER A 245 -3.49 -25.86 -19.78
CA SER A 245 -4.49 -25.44 -18.79
C SER A 245 -5.13 -24.10 -19.15
N VAL A 246 -6.34 -23.90 -18.63
CA VAL A 246 -7.09 -22.64 -18.70
C VAL A 246 -7.42 -22.19 -17.28
N LYS A 247 -7.29 -20.90 -17.03
CA LYS A 247 -7.66 -20.29 -15.75
C LYS A 247 -8.64 -19.15 -16.00
N ALA A 248 -9.64 -19.02 -15.12
CA ALA A 248 -10.55 -17.89 -15.09
C ALA A 248 -10.60 -17.37 -13.67
N SER A 249 -10.61 -16.04 -13.49
CA SER A 249 -10.69 -15.44 -12.16
C SER A 249 -11.55 -14.19 -12.13
N TYR A 250 -12.15 -13.96 -10.97
CA TYR A 250 -12.78 -12.70 -10.59
C TYR A 250 -12.23 -12.23 -9.26
N ASN A 251 -11.91 -10.93 -9.17
CA ASN A 251 -11.45 -10.31 -7.94
C ASN A 251 -12.07 -8.92 -7.79
N ARG A 252 -12.60 -8.63 -6.59
CA ARG A 252 -12.86 -7.26 -6.15
C ARG A 252 -11.78 -6.84 -5.16
N MET A 253 -11.29 -5.62 -5.31
CA MET A 253 -10.25 -5.04 -4.46
C MET A 253 -10.64 -3.62 -4.07
N THR A 254 -10.28 -3.23 -2.84
CA THR A 254 -10.48 -1.89 -2.32
C THR A 254 -9.13 -1.26 -1.98
N GLN A 255 -8.96 0.02 -2.31
CA GLN A 255 -7.79 0.81 -1.94
C GLN A 255 -8.22 2.06 -1.18
N TYR A 256 -7.70 2.22 0.04
CA TYR A 256 -8.03 3.33 0.95
C TYR A 256 -6.98 4.42 0.99
N MET A 257 -5.75 4.11 0.57
CA MET A 257 -4.64 5.06 0.53
C MET A 257 -4.40 5.49 -0.91
N GLN A 258 -4.29 6.79 -1.14
CA GLN A 258 -4.19 7.36 -2.48
C GLN A 258 -3.03 8.35 -2.55
N LEU A 259 -2.32 8.37 -3.67
CA LEU A 259 -1.31 9.37 -3.97
C LEU A 259 -1.99 10.48 -4.77
N VAL A 260 -2.07 11.67 -4.17
CA VAL A 260 -2.60 12.87 -4.85
C VAL A 260 -1.44 13.57 -5.54
N SER A 261 -1.53 13.66 -6.86
CA SER A 261 -0.53 14.30 -7.72
C SER A 261 -1.19 15.36 -8.60
N ASN A 262 -0.50 16.46 -8.83
CA ASN A 262 -0.93 17.51 -9.77
C ASN A 262 -0.42 17.26 -11.20
N THR A 263 0.31 16.18 -11.42
CA THR A 263 0.96 15.86 -12.69
C THR A 263 0.64 14.43 -13.14
N ALA A 264 0.82 14.17 -14.44
CA ALA A 264 0.64 12.83 -15.01
C ALA A 264 1.70 11.81 -14.52
N SER A 265 2.83 12.29 -14.03
CA SER A 265 3.89 11.47 -13.44
C SER A 265 4.08 11.84 -11.96
N PRO A 266 4.29 10.87 -11.07
CA PRO A 266 4.57 11.14 -9.67
C PRO A 266 5.71 12.14 -9.49
N THR A 267 5.50 13.12 -8.64
CA THR A 267 6.49 14.14 -8.31
C THR A 267 6.88 14.08 -6.83
N PRO A 268 8.02 14.66 -6.49
CA PRO A 268 8.45 14.77 -5.10
C PRO A 268 7.47 15.47 -4.15
N LEU A 269 6.56 16.28 -4.69
CA LEU A 269 5.55 17.03 -3.90
C LEU A 269 4.21 16.31 -3.82
N ASP A 270 4.10 15.10 -4.33
CA ASP A 270 2.89 14.29 -4.26
C ASP A 270 2.61 13.87 -2.81
N VAL A 271 1.34 13.91 -2.45
CA VAL A 271 0.90 13.71 -1.07
C VAL A 271 0.08 12.43 -0.93
N TRP A 272 0.55 11.53 -0.09
CA TRP A 272 -0.26 10.40 0.33
C TRP A 272 -1.41 10.85 1.22
N THR A 273 -2.61 10.43 0.89
CA THR A 273 -3.82 10.76 1.63
C THR A 273 -4.70 9.53 1.82
N PRO A 274 -5.26 9.34 3.03
CA PRO A 274 -6.26 8.32 3.26
C PRO A 274 -7.61 8.77 2.70
N SER A 275 -8.47 7.81 2.38
CA SER A 275 -9.88 8.08 2.10
C SER A 275 -10.54 8.82 3.26
N ASP A 276 -11.43 9.75 2.93
CA ASP A 276 -12.16 10.58 3.88
C ASP A 276 -13.57 10.91 3.36
N ASN A 277 -14.26 11.92 3.90
CA ASN A 277 -15.61 12.30 3.47
C ASN A 277 -15.71 12.66 1.97
N TYR A 278 -14.61 13.18 1.38
CA TYR A 278 -14.57 13.67 -0.01
C TYR A 278 -13.78 12.76 -0.94
N ILE A 279 -12.83 12.00 -0.41
CA ILE A 279 -11.99 11.06 -1.16
C ILE A 279 -12.46 9.64 -0.82
N LYS A 280 -13.36 9.10 -1.64
CA LYS A 280 -13.91 7.75 -1.44
C LYS A 280 -12.87 6.68 -1.76
N PRO A 281 -12.94 5.49 -1.12
CA PRO A 281 -12.10 4.36 -1.48
C PRO A 281 -12.21 4.01 -2.95
N GLN A 282 -11.09 3.70 -3.61
CA GLN A 282 -11.13 3.13 -4.95
C GLN A 282 -11.58 1.68 -4.88
N LEU A 283 -12.49 1.32 -5.78
CA LEU A 283 -13.01 -0.05 -5.92
C LEU A 283 -12.66 -0.55 -7.32
N ALA A 284 -11.99 -1.69 -7.39
CA ALA A 284 -11.63 -2.33 -8.64
C ALA A 284 -12.27 -3.72 -8.75
N ASP A 285 -13.06 -3.94 -9.79
CA ASP A 285 -13.55 -5.25 -10.22
C ASP A 285 -12.73 -5.71 -11.41
N GLN A 286 -12.19 -6.93 -11.35
CA GLN A 286 -11.38 -7.51 -12.41
C GLN A 286 -11.84 -8.93 -12.71
N ILE A 287 -12.03 -9.20 -14.00
CA ILE A 287 -12.20 -10.55 -14.56
C ILE A 287 -10.99 -10.83 -15.42
N ALA A 288 -10.38 -12.01 -15.29
CA ALA A 288 -9.27 -12.43 -16.12
C ALA A 288 -9.48 -13.86 -16.60
N ILE A 289 -8.95 -14.14 -17.79
CA ILE A 289 -8.88 -15.48 -18.39
C ILE A 289 -7.48 -15.70 -18.94
N GLY A 290 -6.90 -16.87 -18.68
CA GLY A 290 -5.57 -17.27 -19.14
C GLY A 290 -5.58 -18.63 -19.80
N TYR A 291 -4.78 -18.79 -20.85
CA TYR A 291 -4.47 -20.04 -21.53
C TYR A 291 -2.97 -20.29 -21.42
N PHE A 292 -2.59 -21.47 -20.95
CA PHE A 292 -1.21 -21.87 -20.70
C PHE A 292 -0.92 -23.19 -21.40
N LYS A 293 0.16 -23.24 -22.17
CA LYS A 293 0.55 -24.46 -22.90
C LYS A 293 2.06 -24.62 -22.89
N ASN A 294 2.51 -25.82 -22.50
CA ASN A 294 3.89 -26.25 -22.61
C ASN A 294 4.06 -27.10 -23.87
N PHE A 295 5.16 -26.90 -24.60
CA PHE A 295 5.53 -27.65 -25.80
C PHE A 295 6.84 -28.39 -25.54
N SER A 296 7.07 -29.46 -26.31
CA SER A 296 8.35 -30.16 -26.32
C SER A 296 8.88 -30.51 -24.91
N LYS A 297 8.01 -31.04 -24.04
CA LYS A 297 8.33 -31.42 -22.65
C LYS A 297 8.81 -30.27 -21.79
N GLY A 298 8.44 -29.03 -22.13
CA GLY A 298 8.74 -27.83 -21.36
C GLY A 298 9.87 -26.96 -21.92
N ASP A 299 10.43 -27.27 -23.09
CA ASP A 299 11.43 -26.43 -23.76
C ASP A 299 10.88 -25.08 -24.19
N TYR A 300 9.56 -25.01 -24.46
CA TYR A 300 8.83 -23.78 -24.81
C TYR A 300 7.53 -23.71 -24.04
N SER A 301 7.16 -22.53 -23.61
CA SER A 301 5.84 -22.20 -22.99
C SER A 301 5.15 -21.09 -23.76
N LEU A 302 3.82 -21.21 -23.88
CA LEU A 302 2.93 -20.13 -24.36
C LEU A 302 1.99 -19.78 -23.23
N GLU A 303 1.97 -18.50 -22.85
CA GLU A 303 1.06 -17.93 -21.86
C GLU A 303 0.33 -16.76 -22.51
N VAL A 304 -1.00 -16.86 -22.57
CA VAL A 304 -1.86 -15.80 -23.10
C VAL A 304 -2.88 -15.46 -22.03
N GLU A 305 -2.82 -14.21 -21.53
CA GLU A 305 -3.74 -13.73 -20.54
C GLU A 305 -4.46 -12.48 -21.04
N SER A 306 -5.75 -12.42 -20.77
CA SER A 306 -6.60 -11.25 -21.03
C SER A 306 -7.41 -10.90 -19.79
N TYR A 307 -7.58 -9.61 -19.55
CA TYR A 307 -8.39 -9.17 -18.44
C TYR A 307 -9.22 -7.93 -18.78
N TYR A 308 -10.33 -7.79 -18.07
CA TYR A 308 -11.12 -6.56 -18.02
C TYR A 308 -11.17 -6.06 -16.58
N LYS A 309 -10.77 -4.79 -16.37
CA LYS A 309 -10.75 -4.14 -15.05
C LYS A 309 -11.55 -2.85 -15.08
N LYS A 310 -12.52 -2.74 -14.17
CA LYS A 310 -13.32 -1.53 -13.94
C LYS A 310 -12.95 -0.92 -12.59
N ILE A 311 -12.52 0.34 -12.61
CA ILE A 311 -12.17 1.08 -11.39
C ILE A 311 -13.18 2.19 -11.16
N LYS A 312 -13.70 2.31 -9.93
CA LYS A 312 -14.57 3.39 -9.46
C LYS A 312 -13.80 4.28 -8.47
N ASN A 313 -14.24 5.55 -8.35
CA ASN A 313 -13.69 6.54 -7.41
C ASN A 313 -12.17 6.78 -7.61
N ARG A 314 -11.70 6.75 -8.85
CA ARG A 314 -10.34 7.14 -9.19
C ARG A 314 -10.22 8.67 -9.08
N ILE A 315 -9.17 9.16 -8.43
CA ILE A 315 -8.74 10.57 -8.38
C ILE A 315 -7.59 10.79 -9.35
#